data_3fc018f693df9e343da783958c144c98
#
_entry.id   3fc018f693df9e343da783958c144c98
#
_cell.length_a   1.000
_cell.length_b   1.000
_cell.length_c   1.000
_cell.angle_alpha   90.00
_cell.angle_beta   90.00
_cell.angle_gamma   90.00
#
_symmetry.space_group_name_H-M   'P 1'
#
loop_
_entity.id
_entity.type
_entity.pdbx_description
1 polymer ?
#
loop_
_entity_poly.entity_id
_entity_poly.type
_entity_poly.pdbx_seq_one_letter_code
_entity_poly.pdbx_strand_id
1 'polypeptide(L)'
;MGRGQSEEKLLDTLGDGRARRILAEVAQRPASVKELTERLDFSRATIYRRIEELRGHGLVDERTFVADDGNHYSEYRSDFGGTVVSLEDEEYDVRVFQSDEGAPEPLERR
;
A
#
# COMPACT_ATOMS: atom_id res chain seq x y z
N MET A 1 -20.97 -8.22 5.78
CA MET A 1 -19.82 -7.60 5.30
C MET A 1 -19.58 -7.96 3.92
N GLY A 2 -19.63 -7.09 3.13
CA GLY A 2 -19.50 -7.36 1.78
C GLY A 2 -18.21 -6.88 1.21
N ARG A 3 -18.03 -7.22 -0.01
CA ARG A 3 -16.97 -6.79 -0.83
C ARG A 3 -16.87 -5.27 -0.89
N GLY A 4 -18.03 -4.58 -0.92
CA GLY A 4 -18.02 -3.12 -0.98
C GLY A 4 -17.35 -2.46 0.21
N GLN A 5 -17.45 -3.07 1.38
CA GLN A 5 -16.82 -2.53 2.57
C GLN A 5 -15.30 -2.61 2.49
N SER A 6 -14.75 -3.72 2.00
CA SER A 6 -13.32 -3.85 1.77
C SER A 6 -12.83 -2.87 0.73
N GLU A 7 -13.61 -2.68 -0.32
CA GLU A 7 -13.24 -1.75 -1.38
C GLU A 7 -13.26 -0.31 -0.88
N GLU A 8 -14.22 0.04 -0.04
CA GLU A 8 -14.25 1.38 0.55
C GLU A 8 -13.04 1.63 1.43
N LYS A 9 -12.67 0.65 2.26
CA LYS A 9 -11.48 0.81 3.11
C LYS A 9 -10.21 0.95 2.29
N LEU A 10 -10.10 0.21 1.21
CA LEU A 10 -8.96 0.35 0.31
C LEU A 10 -8.91 1.75 -0.29
N LEU A 11 -10.06 2.26 -0.74
CA LEU A 11 -10.11 3.62 -1.28
C LEU A 11 -9.74 4.65 -0.24
N ASP A 12 -10.18 4.47 1.01
CA ASP A 12 -9.83 5.38 2.09
C ASP A 12 -8.31 5.39 2.33
N THR A 13 -7.69 4.22 2.31
CA THR A 13 -6.25 4.12 2.50
C THR A 13 -5.52 4.79 1.34
N LEU A 14 -5.92 4.52 0.12
CA LEU A 14 -5.28 5.15 -1.04
C LEU A 14 -5.61 6.63 -1.12
N GLY A 15 -6.71 7.07 -0.51
CA GLY A 15 -7.05 8.48 -0.42
C GLY A 15 -6.26 9.24 0.61
N ASP A 16 -5.53 8.54 1.47
CA ASP A 16 -4.72 9.17 2.50
C ASP A 16 -3.35 9.54 1.92
N GLY A 17 -3.02 10.82 1.97
CA GLY A 17 -1.77 11.31 1.37
C GLY A 17 -0.52 10.72 2.01
N ARG A 18 -0.56 10.47 3.32
CA ARG A 18 0.60 9.89 4.00
C ARG A 18 0.80 8.44 3.60
N ALA A 19 -0.29 7.69 3.48
CA ALA A 19 -0.21 6.31 3.02
C ALA A 19 0.35 6.25 1.60
N ARG A 20 -0.11 7.14 0.71
CA ARG A 20 0.41 7.19 -0.65
C ARG A 20 1.90 7.52 -0.69
N ARG A 21 2.35 8.46 0.18
CA ARG A 21 3.77 8.81 0.22
C ARG A 21 4.63 7.65 0.68
N ILE A 22 4.16 6.91 1.70
CA ILE A 22 4.89 5.74 2.18
C ILE A 22 4.92 4.67 1.10
N LEU A 23 3.77 4.41 0.48
CA LEU A 23 3.68 3.40 -0.59
C LEU A 23 4.64 3.72 -1.73
N ALA A 24 4.71 4.97 -2.13
CA ALA A 24 5.61 5.39 -3.21
C ALA A 24 7.07 5.15 -2.84
N GLU A 25 7.45 5.41 -1.58
CA GLU A 25 8.82 5.19 -1.14
C GLU A 25 9.21 3.72 -1.18
N VAL A 26 8.35 2.85 -0.61
CA VAL A 26 8.69 1.43 -0.54
C VAL A 26 8.50 0.72 -1.87
N ALA A 27 7.74 1.29 -2.78
CA ALA A 27 7.62 0.75 -4.14
C ALA A 27 8.89 1.03 -4.94
N GLN A 28 9.57 2.13 -4.64
CA GLN A 28 10.79 2.49 -5.32
C GLN A 28 11.96 1.65 -4.83
N ARG A 29 12.05 1.43 -3.53
CA ARG A 29 13.06 0.56 -2.93
C ARG A 29 12.62 0.17 -1.53
N PRO A 30 13.00 -1.04 -1.07
CA PRO A 30 12.65 -1.45 0.29
C PRO A 30 13.21 -0.49 1.33
N ALA A 31 12.47 -0.31 2.41
CA ALA A 31 12.88 0.61 3.47
C ALA A 31 12.37 0.13 4.82
N SER A 32 13.18 0.38 5.84
CA SER A 32 12.77 0.16 7.23
C SER A 32 12.00 1.38 7.71
N VAL A 33 11.31 1.23 8.86
CA VAL A 33 10.62 2.37 9.45
C VAL A 33 11.60 3.49 9.78
N LYS A 34 12.80 3.12 10.27
CA LYS A 34 13.81 4.14 10.55
C LYS A 34 14.16 4.94 9.31
N GLU A 35 14.38 4.25 8.19
CA GLU A 35 14.68 4.93 6.94
C GLU A 35 13.53 5.81 6.48
N LEU A 36 12.30 5.33 6.66
CA LEU A 36 11.13 6.12 6.27
C LEU A 36 10.99 7.38 7.12
N THR A 37 11.28 7.28 8.43
CA THR A 37 11.24 8.48 9.26
C THR A 37 12.31 9.49 8.87
N GLU A 38 13.42 9.03 8.36
CA GLU A 38 14.49 9.92 7.90
C GLU A 38 14.17 10.60 6.57
N ARG A 39 13.43 9.90 5.72
CA ARG A 39 13.12 10.41 4.38
C ARG A 39 11.83 11.20 4.32
N LEU A 40 10.87 10.85 5.17
CA LEU A 40 9.55 11.47 5.17
C LEU A 40 9.37 12.25 6.45
N ASP A 41 8.62 13.33 6.38
CA ASP A 41 8.38 14.20 7.53
C ASP A 41 7.16 13.71 8.31
N PHE A 42 7.21 12.45 8.73
CA PHE A 42 6.13 11.81 9.49
C PHE A 42 6.71 11.21 10.75
N SER A 43 5.89 11.16 11.81
CA SER A 43 6.31 10.49 13.05
C SER A 43 6.38 8.99 12.82
N ARG A 44 7.17 8.33 13.67
CA ARG A 44 7.27 6.87 13.64
C ARG A 44 5.90 6.22 13.81
N ALA A 45 5.08 6.74 14.73
CA ALA A 45 3.75 6.19 14.97
C ALA A 45 2.87 6.30 13.73
N THR A 46 2.93 7.42 13.03
CA THR A 46 2.18 7.60 11.79
C THR A 46 2.61 6.59 10.75
N ILE A 47 3.93 6.40 10.60
CA ILE A 47 4.46 5.46 9.61
C ILE A 47 4.01 4.03 9.93
N TYR A 48 4.13 3.61 11.19
CA TYR A 48 3.69 2.27 11.56
C TYR A 48 2.21 2.05 11.27
N ARG A 49 1.38 3.02 11.61
CA ARG A 49 -0.06 2.88 11.40
C ARG A 49 -0.40 2.77 9.92
N ARG A 50 0.20 3.61 9.10
CA ARG A 50 -0.07 3.58 7.66
C ARG A 50 0.47 2.30 7.01
N ILE A 51 1.63 1.82 7.45
CA ILE A 51 2.17 0.57 6.94
C ILE A 51 1.24 -0.59 7.25
N GLU A 52 0.68 -0.64 8.48
CA GLU A 52 -0.24 -1.71 8.82
C GLU A 52 -1.50 -1.67 7.97
N GLU A 53 -2.00 -0.49 7.67
CA GLU A 53 -3.13 -0.36 6.76
C GLU A 53 -2.79 -0.86 5.37
N LEU A 54 -1.64 -0.47 4.85
CA LEU A 54 -1.20 -0.90 3.52
C LEU A 54 -0.99 -2.40 3.46
N ARG A 55 -0.40 -2.98 4.52
CA ARG A 55 -0.22 -4.43 4.59
C ARG A 55 -1.56 -5.16 4.65
N GLY A 56 -2.51 -4.60 5.37
CA GLY A 56 -3.84 -5.19 5.48
C GLY A 56 -4.55 -5.30 4.15
N HIS A 57 -4.20 -4.44 3.20
CA HIS A 57 -4.77 -4.49 1.85
C HIS A 57 -3.85 -5.23 0.87
N GLY A 58 -2.77 -5.82 1.35
CA GLY A 58 -1.85 -6.54 0.48
C GLY A 58 -1.00 -5.66 -0.41
N LEU A 59 -0.89 -4.37 -0.09
CA LEU A 59 -0.14 -3.43 -0.92
C LEU A 59 1.34 -3.35 -0.55
N VAL A 60 1.68 -3.79 0.65
CA VAL A 60 3.06 -3.74 1.16
C VAL A 60 3.38 -5.08 1.81
N ASP A 61 4.57 -5.57 1.53
CA ASP A 61 5.11 -6.79 2.16
C ASP A 61 6.19 -6.43 3.14
N GLU A 62 6.32 -7.26 4.17
CA GLU A 62 7.35 -7.11 5.19
C GLU A 62 8.34 -8.25 5.10
N ARG A 63 9.62 -7.94 5.20
CA ARG A 63 10.69 -8.92 5.36
C ARG A 63 11.48 -8.59 6.60
N THR A 64 11.79 -9.63 7.38
CA THR A 64 12.57 -9.47 8.59
C THR A 64 14.01 -9.91 8.32
N PHE A 65 14.95 -9.11 8.78
CA PHE A 65 16.38 -9.37 8.64
C PHE A 65 17.04 -9.38 9.99
N VAL A 66 18.21 -10.01 10.06
CA VAL A 66 19.03 -10.01 11.25
C VAL A 66 20.26 -9.15 10.96
N ALA A 67 20.45 -8.11 11.76
CA ALA A 67 21.59 -7.22 11.62
C ALA A 67 22.84 -7.88 12.18
N ASP A 68 24.01 -7.28 11.91
CA ASP A 68 25.30 -7.82 12.34
C ASP A 68 25.39 -7.95 13.87
N ASP A 69 24.68 -7.08 14.60
CA ASP A 69 24.66 -7.12 16.05
C ASP A 69 23.66 -8.12 16.62
N GLY A 70 23.00 -8.90 15.76
CA GLY A 70 22.01 -9.88 16.17
C GLY A 70 20.60 -9.36 16.33
N ASN A 71 20.39 -8.06 16.22
CA ASN A 71 19.05 -7.49 16.32
C ASN A 71 18.26 -7.72 15.03
N HIS A 72 16.96 -7.90 15.19
CA HIS A 72 16.06 -8.06 14.07
C HIS A 72 15.51 -6.71 13.63
N TYR A 73 15.33 -6.55 12.32
CA TYR A 73 14.67 -5.36 11.80
C TYR A 73 13.84 -5.76 10.59
N SER A 74 12.84 -4.96 10.29
CA SER A 74 11.96 -5.20 9.16
C SER A 74 12.18 -4.18 8.06
N GLU A 75 12.10 -4.65 6.83
CA GLU A 75 12.03 -3.78 5.67
C GLU A 75 10.69 -4.02 4.99
N TYR A 76 10.15 -2.95 4.43
CA TYR A 76 8.88 -2.97 3.73
C TYR A 76 9.12 -2.68 2.27
N ARG A 77 8.36 -3.35 1.41
CA ARG A 77 8.47 -3.16 -0.02
C ARG A 77 7.12 -3.34 -0.67
N SER A 78 7.00 -2.89 -1.92
CA SER A 78 5.75 -3.01 -2.64
C SER A 78 6.03 -3.22 -4.12
N ASP A 79 5.21 -4.05 -4.74
CA ASP A 79 5.20 -4.18 -6.19
C ASP A 79 3.92 -3.57 -6.77
N PHE A 80 3.31 -2.66 -6.04
CA PHE A 80 2.06 -2.01 -6.44
C PHE A 80 2.24 -1.28 -7.76
N GLY A 81 1.41 -1.61 -8.73
CA GLY A 81 1.41 -0.95 -10.03
C GLY A 81 0.36 0.12 -10.14
N GLY A 82 -0.80 -0.14 -9.57
CA GLY A 82 -1.87 0.83 -9.64
C GLY A 82 -3.21 0.25 -9.24
N THR A 83 -4.22 1.09 -9.30
CA THR A 83 -5.58 0.73 -8.97
C THR A 83 -6.51 1.28 -10.03
N VAL A 84 -7.44 0.45 -10.48
CA VAL A 84 -8.49 0.88 -11.39
C VAL A 84 -9.79 0.90 -10.60
N VAL A 85 -10.45 2.04 -10.59
CA VAL A 85 -11.72 2.22 -9.91
C VAL A 85 -12.79 2.44 -10.96
N SER A 86 -13.81 1.60 -10.95
CA SER A 86 -14.93 1.71 -11.88
C SER A 86 -16.21 1.84 -11.09
N LEU A 87 -17.17 2.56 -11.66
CA LEU A 87 -18.49 2.70 -11.07
C LEU A 87 -19.48 1.96 -11.95
N GLU A 88 -20.20 1.02 -11.34
CA GLU A 88 -21.16 0.20 -12.08
C GLU A 88 -22.36 -0.06 -11.20
N ASP A 89 -23.55 0.29 -11.67
CA ASP A 89 -24.79 0.08 -10.95
C ASP A 89 -24.73 0.64 -9.53
N GLU A 90 -24.21 1.85 -9.39
CA GLU A 90 -24.10 2.56 -8.13
C GLU A 90 -23.11 1.94 -7.14
N GLU A 91 -22.33 0.98 -7.60
CA GLU A 91 -21.28 0.37 -6.77
C GLU A 91 -19.93 0.57 -7.42
N TYR A 92 -18.91 0.72 -6.59
CA TYR A 92 -17.54 0.82 -7.09
C TYR A 92 -16.91 -0.56 -7.19
N ASP A 93 -16.23 -0.79 -8.30
CA ASP A 93 -15.36 -1.93 -8.46
C ASP A 93 -13.92 -1.42 -8.37
N VAL A 94 -13.11 -2.08 -7.56
CA VAL A 94 -11.73 -1.64 -7.33
C VAL A 94 -10.81 -2.81 -7.64
N ARG A 95 -9.88 -2.61 -8.56
CA ARG A 95 -8.92 -3.64 -8.94
C ARG A 95 -7.52 -3.13 -8.74
N VAL A 96 -6.69 -3.93 -8.07
CA VAL A 96 -5.30 -3.62 -7.82
C VAL A 96 -4.46 -4.51 -8.73
N PHE A 97 -3.42 -3.95 -9.32
CA PHE A 97 -2.50 -4.72 -10.13
C PHE A 97 -1.07 -4.43 -9.73
N GLN A 98 -0.20 -5.40 -9.99
CA GLN A 98 1.23 -5.27 -9.70
C GLN A 98 1.93 -4.58 -10.85
N SER A 99 3.09 -4.00 -10.57
CA SER A 99 3.78 -3.18 -11.55
C SER A 99 4.18 -3.94 -12.82
N ASP A 100 4.37 -5.26 -12.72
CA ASP A 100 4.74 -6.07 -13.87
C ASP A 100 3.56 -6.59 -14.66
N GLU A 101 2.33 -6.40 -14.17
CA GLU A 101 1.14 -6.92 -14.84
C GLU A 101 0.56 -5.96 -15.86
N GLY A 102 0.79 -4.68 -15.65
CA GLY A 102 0.13 -3.66 -16.43
C GLY A 102 -1.30 -3.46 -15.98
N ALA A 103 -1.88 -2.34 -16.35
CA ALA A 103 -3.22 -1.97 -15.91
C ALA A 103 -4.26 -2.91 -16.53
N PRO A 104 -5.21 -3.42 -15.71
CA PRO A 104 -6.31 -4.21 -16.27
C PRO A 104 -7.24 -3.31 -17.07
N GLU A 105 -7.99 -3.91 -17.96
CA GLU A 105 -8.95 -3.14 -18.74
C GLU A 105 -10.09 -2.66 -17.84
N PRO A 106 -10.57 -1.44 -18.02
CA PRO A 106 -11.72 -0.97 -17.26
C PRO A 106 -12.95 -1.81 -17.60
N LEU A 107 -13.88 -1.87 -16.64
CA LEU A 107 -15.15 -2.52 -16.91
C LEU A 107 -15.91 -1.74 -17.94
N GLU A 108 -16.55 -2.47 -18.87
CA GLU A 108 -17.35 -1.81 -19.88
C GLU A 108 -18.69 -1.37 -19.29
N ARG A 109 -19.06 -0.16 -19.62
CA ARG A 109 -20.36 0.36 -19.20
C ARG A 109 -21.37 0.09 -20.28
N ARG A 110 -22.55 -0.23 -19.86
CA ARG A 110 -23.62 -0.49 -20.79
C ARG A 110 -24.69 0.54 -20.73
#